data_7f030728abf1f8da6e045b5a4f6c846f
#
_entry.id   7f030728abf1f8da6e045b5a4f6c846f
#
_cell.length_a   1.000
_cell.length_b   1.000
_cell.length_c   1.000
_cell.angle_alpha   90.00
_cell.angle_beta   90.00
_cell.angle_gamma   90.00
#
_symmetry.space_group_name_H-M   'P 1'
#
loop_
_entity.id
_entity.type
_entity.pdbx_description
1 polymer ?
#
loop_
_entity_poly.entity_id
_entity_poly.type
_entity_poly.pdbx_seq_one_letter_code
_entity_poly.pdbx_strand_id
1 'polypeptide(L)'
;MNNYETRFLRNKDLIPLKSLTSIDVIGLGGIGSFVLQALAIMGWRDISGYDSDDVLCHNLSSTAYTFDDVDMPKKMAANKLHARHSEDWQNFYPAGHFNFEKFIGSRVIICTDSMASRKMAYECWKRDWEKKGHFFIDLRMGATSMEMVTVTPDNDNYMETWIPDGAIEPEPCSMKHTVFTTQHIASLGIAQVYNIIGNLAYYDYIWASLTPIQHSFGKLIVPKIEGDVNATSKNNREKDIDGLEGNALRSNVSVHRSA
;
A
#
# COMPACT_ATOMS: atom_id res chain seq x y z
N MET A 1 18.68 -14.59 23.65
CA MET A 1 17.87 -13.76 22.75
C MET A 1 18.79 -13.28 21.64
N ASN A 2 18.52 -13.62 20.39
CA ASN A 2 19.36 -13.16 19.29
C ASN A 2 19.04 -11.68 18.96
N ASN A 3 19.87 -11.03 18.15
CA ASN A 3 19.68 -9.61 17.80
C ASN A 3 18.33 -9.39 17.10
N TYR A 4 17.83 -10.36 16.34
CA TYR A 4 16.54 -10.28 15.65
C TYR A 4 15.37 -10.19 16.64
N GLU A 5 15.36 -11.00 17.69
CA GLU A 5 14.29 -10.97 18.70
C GLU A 5 14.31 -9.65 19.51
N THR A 6 15.50 -9.16 19.85
CA THR A 6 15.65 -7.87 20.58
C THR A 6 15.20 -6.67 19.79
N ARG A 7 15.27 -6.72 18.44
CA ARG A 7 14.85 -5.66 17.54
C ARG A 7 13.37 -5.27 17.74
N PHE A 8 12.51 -6.22 18.05
CA PHE A 8 11.06 -6.01 18.15
C PHE A 8 10.55 -5.78 19.58
N LEU A 9 11.42 -5.68 20.59
CA LEU A 9 11.01 -5.56 21.99
C LEU A 9 10.08 -4.36 22.27
N ARG A 10 10.19 -3.28 21.50
CA ARG A 10 9.36 -2.07 21.67
C ARG A 10 8.00 -2.15 21.00
N ASN A 11 7.79 -3.08 20.10
CA ASN A 11 6.57 -3.23 19.31
C ASN A 11 6.07 -4.67 19.20
N LYS A 12 6.64 -5.60 19.97
CA LYS A 12 6.33 -7.04 19.92
C LYS A 12 4.85 -7.36 20.17
N ASP A 13 4.19 -6.54 20.97
CA ASP A 13 2.78 -6.72 21.34
C ASP A 13 1.84 -6.00 20.35
N LEU A 14 2.38 -5.16 19.46
CA LEU A 14 1.65 -4.45 18.42
C LEU A 14 1.73 -5.18 17.07
N ILE A 15 2.91 -5.67 16.70
CA ILE A 15 3.13 -6.32 15.40
C ILE A 15 3.02 -7.84 15.56
N PRO A 16 2.00 -8.45 14.95
CA PRO A 16 1.82 -9.91 15.03
C PRO A 16 2.80 -10.61 14.08
N LEU A 17 4.07 -10.74 14.47
CA LEU A 17 5.16 -11.30 13.64
C LEU A 17 4.79 -12.64 12.98
N LYS A 18 3.96 -13.46 13.63
CA LYS A 18 3.49 -14.75 13.10
C LYS A 18 2.52 -14.58 11.91
N SER A 19 1.89 -13.42 11.78
CA SER A 19 0.96 -13.10 10.69
C SER A 19 1.65 -12.46 9.49
N LEU A 20 2.95 -12.16 9.58
CA LEU A 20 3.77 -11.64 8.50
C LEU A 20 4.19 -12.76 7.53
N THR A 21 3.21 -13.27 6.78
CA THR A 21 3.42 -14.31 5.76
C THR A 21 3.83 -13.67 4.43
N SER A 22 3.76 -14.42 3.32
CA SER A 22 4.15 -13.90 1.99
C SER A 22 3.36 -12.65 1.59
N ILE A 23 4.04 -11.73 0.90
CA ILE A 23 3.47 -10.51 0.33
C ILE A 23 4.17 -10.17 -0.98
N ASP A 24 3.40 -9.74 -1.98
CA ASP A 24 3.90 -9.28 -3.27
C ASP A 24 3.89 -7.75 -3.34
N VAL A 25 5.00 -7.17 -3.80
CA VAL A 25 5.13 -5.75 -4.10
C VAL A 25 5.39 -5.60 -5.60
N ILE A 26 4.42 -5.04 -6.32
CA ILE A 26 4.48 -4.88 -7.77
C ILE A 26 4.78 -3.41 -8.09
N GLY A 27 5.93 -3.14 -8.72
CA GLY A 27 6.51 -1.82 -8.89
C GLY A 27 7.43 -1.45 -7.74
N LEU A 28 8.75 -1.35 -8.00
CA LEU A 28 9.79 -1.04 -7.01
C LEU A 28 10.39 0.37 -7.25
N GLY A 29 9.58 1.28 -7.78
CA GLY A 29 9.94 2.68 -8.01
C GLY A 29 9.81 3.54 -6.73
N GLY A 30 9.30 4.76 -6.88
CA GLY A 30 9.14 5.73 -5.79
C GLY A 30 8.44 5.12 -4.58
N ILE A 31 7.17 4.77 -4.72
CA ILE A 31 6.35 4.21 -3.63
C ILE A 31 6.89 2.85 -3.19
N GLY A 32 7.10 1.93 -4.15
CA GLY A 32 7.43 0.54 -3.83
C GLY A 32 8.75 0.34 -3.11
N SER A 33 9.75 1.20 -3.34
CA SER A 33 11.02 1.15 -2.60
C SER A 33 10.84 1.48 -1.10
N PHE A 34 9.98 2.46 -0.76
CA PHE A 34 9.67 2.78 0.63
C PHE A 34 8.73 1.75 1.26
N VAL A 35 7.78 1.19 0.51
CA VAL A 35 6.95 0.06 0.97
C VAL A 35 7.84 -1.12 1.34
N LEU A 36 8.76 -1.52 0.45
CA LEU A 36 9.69 -2.61 0.72
C LEU A 36 10.55 -2.35 1.96
N GLN A 37 11.11 -1.13 2.08
CA GLN A 37 11.90 -0.74 3.23
C GLN A 37 11.10 -0.87 4.53
N ALA A 38 9.87 -0.37 4.56
CA ALA A 38 9.01 -0.42 5.73
C ALA A 38 8.61 -1.86 6.09
N LEU A 39 8.27 -2.70 5.11
CA LEU A 39 8.00 -4.13 5.32
C LEU A 39 9.22 -4.84 5.94
N ALA A 40 10.41 -4.61 5.41
CA ALA A 40 11.65 -5.19 5.95
C ALA A 40 11.93 -4.71 7.38
N ILE A 41 11.70 -3.42 7.68
CA ILE A 41 11.83 -2.86 9.03
C ILE A 41 10.81 -3.47 9.99
N MET A 42 9.57 -3.72 9.54
CA MET A 42 8.55 -4.40 10.34
C MET A 42 8.86 -5.88 10.63
N GLY A 43 9.82 -6.47 9.94
CA GLY A 43 10.20 -7.87 10.09
C GLY A 43 9.51 -8.82 9.13
N TRP A 44 8.94 -8.29 8.04
CA TRP A 44 8.43 -9.12 6.94
C TRP A 44 9.60 -9.85 6.28
N ARG A 45 9.51 -11.16 6.15
CA ARG A 45 10.61 -12.00 5.64
C ARG A 45 10.37 -12.48 4.22
N ASP A 46 9.14 -12.83 3.92
CA ASP A 46 8.75 -13.45 2.64
C ASP A 46 8.11 -12.40 1.73
N ILE A 47 8.95 -11.72 0.95
CA ILE A 47 8.54 -10.63 0.06
C ILE A 47 8.94 -10.99 -1.36
N SER A 48 7.98 -10.96 -2.30
CA SER A 48 8.24 -11.01 -3.73
C SER A 48 8.17 -9.59 -4.32
N GLY A 49 9.25 -9.14 -4.93
CA GLY A 49 9.35 -7.81 -5.52
C GLY A 49 9.47 -7.86 -7.05
N TYR A 50 8.63 -7.12 -7.76
CA TYR A 50 8.53 -7.15 -9.23
C TYR A 50 8.78 -5.77 -9.82
N ASP A 51 9.83 -5.64 -10.64
CA ASP A 51 10.12 -4.47 -11.46
C ASP A 51 11.08 -4.88 -12.58
N SER A 52 10.91 -4.34 -13.78
CA SER A 52 11.76 -4.62 -14.94
C SER A 52 12.77 -3.53 -15.24
N ASP A 53 12.66 -2.37 -14.59
CA ASP A 53 13.47 -1.20 -14.87
C ASP A 53 14.79 -1.20 -14.09
N ASP A 54 15.68 -0.27 -14.49
CA ASP A 54 16.88 0.06 -13.75
C ASP A 54 16.68 1.31 -12.88
N VAL A 55 17.53 1.46 -11.88
CA VAL A 55 17.60 2.68 -11.06
C VAL A 55 18.34 3.75 -11.85
N LEU A 56 17.64 4.83 -12.17
CA LEU A 56 18.23 5.97 -12.85
C LEU A 56 18.50 7.10 -11.86
N CYS A 57 19.52 7.92 -12.13
CA CYS A 57 19.93 9.01 -11.23
C CYS A 57 18.75 9.94 -10.84
N HIS A 58 17.85 10.24 -11.78
CA HIS A 58 16.67 11.07 -11.51
C HIS A 58 15.62 10.39 -10.61
N ASN A 59 15.68 9.07 -10.39
CA ASN A 59 14.79 8.39 -9.46
C ASN A 59 15.18 8.65 -8.00
N LEU A 60 16.44 8.99 -7.72
CA LEU A 60 16.97 9.10 -6.35
C LEU A 60 16.27 10.18 -5.51
N SER A 61 15.68 11.19 -6.15
CA SER A 61 14.95 12.26 -5.46
C SER A 61 13.64 11.80 -4.80
N SER A 62 13.14 10.60 -5.13
CA SER A 62 11.83 10.11 -4.68
C SER A 62 11.79 8.62 -4.37
N THR A 63 12.94 7.96 -4.24
CA THR A 63 13.08 6.53 -3.91
C THR A 63 13.91 6.32 -2.65
N ALA A 64 13.87 5.10 -2.10
CA ALA A 64 14.74 4.69 -0.99
C ALA A 64 16.14 4.21 -1.44
N TYR A 65 16.44 4.28 -2.75
CA TYR A 65 17.74 3.90 -3.30
C TYR A 65 18.77 5.01 -3.11
N THR A 66 20.04 4.65 -3.32
CA THR A 66 21.21 5.53 -3.14
C THR A 66 22.01 5.68 -4.43
N PHE A 67 22.98 6.56 -4.48
CA PHE A 67 23.88 6.71 -5.61
C PHE A 67 24.61 5.42 -5.99
N ASP A 68 24.89 4.55 -5.00
CA ASP A 68 25.53 3.24 -5.24
C ASP A 68 24.61 2.23 -5.94
N ASP A 69 23.34 2.58 -6.15
CA ASP A 69 22.34 1.73 -6.79
C ASP A 69 22.02 2.18 -8.23
N VAL A 70 22.60 3.31 -8.69
CA VAL A 70 22.41 3.82 -10.05
C VAL A 70 22.93 2.81 -11.08
N ASP A 71 22.20 2.66 -12.18
CA ASP A 71 22.41 1.69 -13.26
C ASP A 71 22.26 0.21 -12.83
N MET A 72 21.78 -0.04 -11.61
CA MET A 72 21.43 -1.38 -11.14
C MET A 72 19.96 -1.68 -11.46
N PRO A 73 19.62 -2.91 -11.88
CA PRO A 73 18.21 -3.32 -11.97
C PRO A 73 17.48 -3.08 -10.64
N LYS A 74 16.31 -2.43 -10.66
CA LYS A 74 15.55 -2.09 -9.44
C LYS A 74 15.32 -3.30 -8.54
N LYS A 75 15.06 -4.48 -9.11
CA LYS A 75 14.94 -5.73 -8.35
C LYS A 75 16.20 -6.07 -7.54
N MET A 76 17.40 -5.74 -8.05
CA MET A 76 18.67 -5.97 -7.35
C MET A 76 18.91 -4.90 -6.29
N ALA A 77 18.62 -3.63 -6.60
CA ALA A 77 18.66 -2.54 -5.63
C ALA A 77 17.68 -2.78 -4.45
N ALA A 78 16.49 -3.28 -4.76
CA ALA A 78 15.47 -3.69 -3.78
C ALA A 78 15.97 -4.84 -2.88
N ASN A 79 16.63 -5.85 -3.44
CA ASN A 79 17.25 -6.92 -2.67
C ASN A 79 18.33 -6.38 -1.71
N LYS A 80 19.19 -5.50 -2.19
CA LYS A 80 20.20 -4.82 -1.37
C LYS A 80 19.57 -3.96 -0.27
N LEU A 81 18.49 -3.25 -0.58
CA LEU A 81 17.72 -2.48 0.39
C LEU A 81 17.09 -3.38 1.47
N HIS A 82 16.45 -4.47 1.08
CA HIS A 82 15.88 -5.46 2.01
C HIS A 82 16.95 -6.06 2.93
N ALA A 83 18.11 -6.45 2.37
CA ALA A 83 19.22 -7.05 3.12
C ALA A 83 19.78 -6.14 4.22
N ARG A 84 19.69 -4.81 4.08
CA ARG A 84 20.11 -3.86 5.13
C ARG A 84 19.23 -3.91 6.38
N HIS A 85 18.00 -4.42 6.26
CA HIS A 85 17.00 -4.42 7.31
C HIS A 85 16.56 -5.81 7.73
N SER A 86 17.05 -6.88 7.09
CA SER A 86 16.69 -8.27 7.38
C SER A 86 17.94 -9.11 7.61
N GLU A 87 17.95 -9.95 8.66
CA GLU A 87 19.01 -10.93 8.86
C GLU A 87 18.91 -12.08 7.84
N ASP A 88 17.70 -12.37 7.33
CA ASP A 88 17.40 -13.43 6.36
C ASP A 88 17.17 -12.86 4.97
N TRP A 89 18.17 -12.15 4.40
CA TRP A 89 18.09 -11.55 3.06
C TRP A 89 17.76 -12.54 1.93
N GLN A 90 17.87 -13.83 2.18
CA GLN A 90 17.56 -14.90 1.23
C GLN A 90 16.05 -15.06 0.94
N ASN A 91 15.19 -14.45 1.74
CA ASN A 91 13.73 -14.53 1.61
C ASN A 91 13.12 -13.38 0.81
N PHE A 92 13.95 -12.54 0.16
CA PHE A 92 13.47 -11.62 -0.85
C PHE A 92 13.61 -12.26 -2.24
N TYR A 93 12.52 -12.34 -2.97
CA TYR A 93 12.45 -12.94 -4.31
C TYR A 93 12.38 -11.85 -5.38
N PRO A 94 13.55 -11.37 -5.89
CA PRO A 94 13.56 -10.33 -6.91
C PRO A 94 13.13 -10.92 -8.26
N ALA A 95 12.03 -10.44 -8.81
CA ALA A 95 11.56 -10.81 -10.13
C ALA A 95 11.66 -9.62 -11.11
N GLY A 96 11.93 -9.89 -12.38
CA GLY A 96 11.98 -8.86 -13.42
C GLY A 96 10.58 -8.38 -13.76
N HIS A 97 9.89 -9.13 -14.60
CA HIS A 97 8.50 -8.86 -14.96
C HIS A 97 7.54 -9.60 -14.02
N PHE A 98 6.46 -8.92 -13.63
CA PHE A 98 5.31 -9.58 -13.03
C PHE A 98 4.65 -10.47 -14.09
N ASN A 99 4.57 -11.77 -13.82
CA ASN A 99 3.87 -12.68 -14.69
C ASN A 99 2.45 -12.87 -14.21
N PHE A 100 1.52 -12.17 -14.85
CA PHE A 100 0.09 -12.23 -14.55
C PHE A 100 -0.52 -13.64 -14.69
N GLU A 101 0.14 -14.58 -15.36
CA GLU A 101 -0.30 -15.97 -15.46
C GLU A 101 0.09 -16.80 -14.23
N LYS A 102 1.17 -16.42 -13.55
CA LYS A 102 1.75 -17.11 -12.38
C LYS A 102 1.66 -16.26 -11.13
N PHE A 103 0.47 -15.77 -10.85
CA PHE A 103 0.24 -15.05 -9.61
C PHE A 103 0.50 -15.98 -8.42
N ILE A 104 1.34 -15.58 -7.49
CA ILE A 104 1.83 -16.44 -6.39
C ILE A 104 1.22 -16.01 -5.06
N GLY A 105 1.02 -14.72 -4.85
CA GLY A 105 0.65 -14.15 -3.56
C GLY A 105 -0.83 -13.88 -3.39
N SER A 106 -1.27 -13.98 -2.17
CA SER A 106 -2.64 -13.63 -1.76
C SER A 106 -2.75 -12.22 -1.22
N ARG A 107 -1.61 -11.60 -0.92
CA ARG A 107 -1.48 -10.25 -0.37
C ARG A 107 -0.63 -9.43 -1.31
N VAL A 108 -1.23 -8.40 -1.89
CA VAL A 108 -0.61 -7.62 -2.95
C VAL A 108 -0.62 -6.14 -2.60
N ILE A 109 0.52 -5.50 -2.78
CA ILE A 109 0.64 -4.04 -2.85
C ILE A 109 1.13 -3.70 -4.25
N ILE A 110 0.36 -2.89 -4.99
CA ILE A 110 0.74 -2.43 -6.32
C ILE A 110 1.10 -0.95 -6.31
N CYS A 111 2.23 -0.63 -6.94
CA CYS A 111 2.86 0.69 -6.95
C CYS A 111 3.36 1.08 -8.35
N THR A 112 2.85 0.45 -9.42
CA THR A 112 3.24 0.76 -10.81
C THR A 112 2.68 2.13 -11.24
N ASP A 113 3.21 2.69 -12.30
CA ASP A 113 2.75 3.96 -12.88
C ASP A 113 1.64 3.80 -13.93
N SER A 114 1.45 2.60 -14.50
CA SER A 114 0.46 2.30 -15.53
C SER A 114 -0.85 1.78 -14.95
N MET A 115 -1.96 2.43 -15.28
CA MET A 115 -3.31 1.98 -14.90
C MET A 115 -3.67 0.65 -15.57
N ALA A 116 -3.15 0.38 -16.77
CA ALA A 116 -3.31 -0.90 -17.44
C ALA A 116 -2.65 -2.03 -16.64
N SER A 117 -1.41 -1.85 -16.18
CA SER A 117 -0.71 -2.81 -15.32
C SER A 117 -1.44 -3.05 -14.00
N ARG A 118 -2.00 -2.00 -13.39
CA ARG A 118 -2.80 -2.07 -12.16
C ARG A 118 -4.04 -2.94 -12.36
N LYS A 119 -4.77 -2.70 -13.45
CA LYS A 119 -5.95 -3.49 -13.79
C LYS A 119 -5.62 -4.96 -14.01
N MET A 120 -4.56 -5.27 -14.78
CA MET A 120 -4.12 -6.64 -15.02
C MET A 120 -3.74 -7.34 -13.72
N ALA A 121 -3.03 -6.67 -12.82
CA ALA A 121 -2.68 -7.22 -11.51
C ALA A 121 -3.92 -7.49 -10.65
N TYR A 122 -4.88 -6.56 -10.63
CA TYR A 122 -6.14 -6.75 -9.93
C TYR A 122 -6.94 -7.93 -10.46
N GLU A 123 -7.08 -8.06 -11.78
CA GLU A 123 -7.82 -9.17 -12.41
C GLU A 123 -7.14 -10.53 -12.12
N CYS A 124 -5.81 -10.53 -12.07
CA CYS A 124 -5.03 -11.71 -11.69
C CYS A 124 -5.28 -12.08 -10.22
N TRP A 125 -5.20 -11.10 -9.32
CA TRP A 125 -5.47 -11.31 -7.90
C TRP A 125 -6.90 -11.76 -7.65
N LYS A 126 -7.87 -11.18 -8.34
CA LYS A 126 -9.30 -11.48 -8.17
C LYS A 126 -9.67 -12.92 -8.47
N ARG A 127 -8.92 -13.63 -9.31
CA ARG A 127 -9.16 -15.06 -9.59
C ARG A 127 -9.06 -15.94 -8.34
N ASP A 128 -8.28 -15.50 -7.32
CA ASP A 128 -8.03 -16.24 -6.08
C ASP A 128 -8.62 -15.56 -4.84
N TRP A 129 -9.46 -14.52 -5.01
CA TRP A 129 -9.91 -13.62 -3.95
C TRP A 129 -10.82 -14.25 -2.88
N GLU A 130 -11.40 -15.43 -3.14
CA GLU A 130 -12.29 -16.13 -2.21
C GLU A 130 -11.58 -16.68 -0.96
N LYS A 131 -10.24 -16.72 -0.97
CA LYS A 131 -9.45 -17.20 0.16
C LYS A 131 -9.38 -16.14 1.26
N LYS A 132 -9.68 -16.50 2.49
CA LYS A 132 -9.58 -15.62 3.68
C LYS A 132 -8.18 -15.03 3.83
N GLY A 133 -8.09 -13.75 4.19
CA GLY A 133 -6.83 -13.06 4.44
C GLY A 133 -6.15 -12.49 3.20
N HIS A 134 -6.79 -12.55 2.05
CA HIS A 134 -6.34 -11.90 0.82
C HIS A 134 -6.65 -10.42 0.85
N PHE A 135 -5.74 -9.60 0.32
CA PHE A 135 -6.00 -8.20 0.04
C PHE A 135 -5.22 -7.73 -1.18
N PHE A 136 -5.75 -6.70 -1.82
CA PHE A 136 -5.10 -5.97 -2.89
C PHE A 136 -5.13 -4.49 -2.52
N ILE A 137 -3.96 -3.89 -2.33
CA ILE A 137 -3.80 -2.47 -2.00
C ILE A 137 -3.12 -1.79 -3.17
N ASP A 138 -3.81 -0.81 -3.76
CA ASP A 138 -3.31 0.00 -4.86
C ASP A 138 -2.90 1.38 -4.35
N LEU A 139 -1.60 1.68 -4.44
CA LEU A 139 -1.00 2.94 -4.03
C LEU A 139 -0.69 3.79 -5.26
N ARG A 140 -1.35 4.93 -5.37
CA ARG A 140 -1.24 5.88 -6.49
C ARG A 140 -0.76 7.23 -5.99
N MET A 141 -0.02 7.96 -6.80
CA MET A 141 0.37 9.32 -6.47
C MET A 141 0.53 10.20 -7.71
N GLY A 142 0.29 11.48 -7.53
CA GLY A 142 0.79 12.59 -8.33
C GLY A 142 1.92 13.32 -7.59
N ALA A 143 2.26 14.54 -8.01
CA ALA A 143 3.35 15.32 -7.41
C ALA A 143 3.18 15.53 -5.89
N THR A 144 1.99 15.94 -5.46
CA THR A 144 1.67 16.28 -4.07
C THR A 144 0.38 15.65 -3.57
N SER A 145 -0.28 14.85 -4.40
CA SER A 145 -1.51 14.13 -4.07
C SER A 145 -1.31 12.63 -4.14
N MET A 146 -2.15 11.89 -3.46
CA MET A 146 -2.08 10.44 -3.42
C MET A 146 -3.45 9.81 -3.23
N GLU A 147 -3.58 8.58 -3.70
CA GLU A 147 -4.74 7.74 -3.51
C GLU A 147 -4.31 6.34 -3.04
N MET A 148 -5.07 5.77 -2.14
CA MET A 148 -4.98 4.37 -1.76
C MET A 148 -6.34 3.71 -1.93
N VAL A 149 -6.39 2.63 -2.69
CA VAL A 149 -7.57 1.79 -2.85
C VAL A 149 -7.28 0.44 -2.21
N THR A 150 -8.18 -0.01 -1.35
CA THR A 150 -8.05 -1.28 -0.64
C THR A 150 -9.19 -2.20 -1.01
N VAL A 151 -8.86 -3.37 -1.52
CA VAL A 151 -9.80 -4.43 -1.87
C VAL A 151 -9.56 -5.64 -0.98
N THR A 152 -10.64 -6.19 -0.47
CA THR A 152 -10.66 -7.44 0.30
C THR A 152 -11.87 -8.27 -0.11
N PRO A 153 -11.99 -9.54 0.29
CA PRO A 153 -13.20 -10.33 0.01
C PRO A 153 -14.52 -9.69 0.49
N ASP A 154 -14.44 -8.86 1.54
CA ASP A 154 -15.61 -8.19 2.12
C ASP A 154 -15.94 -6.84 1.46
N ASN A 155 -15.03 -6.32 0.63
CA ASN A 155 -15.22 -5.03 -0.05
C ASN A 155 -14.40 -4.95 -1.33
N ASP A 156 -15.08 -4.87 -2.48
CA ASP A 156 -14.49 -4.77 -3.81
C ASP A 156 -15.17 -3.66 -4.63
N ASN A 157 -14.59 -2.47 -4.58
CA ASN A 157 -15.02 -1.31 -5.36
C ASN A 157 -13.93 -0.82 -6.33
N TYR A 158 -12.93 -1.65 -6.62
CA TYR A 158 -11.73 -1.26 -7.36
C TYR A 158 -12.04 -0.63 -8.72
N MET A 159 -12.94 -1.24 -9.49
CA MET A 159 -13.26 -0.76 -10.84
C MET A 159 -14.01 0.58 -10.85
N GLU A 160 -14.61 0.99 -9.74
CA GLU A 160 -15.23 2.32 -9.60
C GLU A 160 -14.18 3.44 -9.53
N THR A 161 -12.97 3.11 -9.07
CA THR A 161 -11.83 4.04 -8.95
C THR A 161 -10.86 3.95 -10.12
N TRP A 162 -11.06 2.99 -11.04
CA TRP A 162 -10.15 2.77 -12.15
C TRP A 162 -10.41 3.75 -13.29
N ILE A 163 -9.34 4.36 -13.81
CA ILE A 163 -9.37 5.30 -14.93
C ILE A 163 -8.35 4.82 -15.97
N PRO A 164 -8.70 4.76 -17.27
CA PRO A 164 -7.74 4.35 -18.30
C PRO A 164 -6.59 5.36 -18.45
N ASP A 165 -5.38 4.87 -18.75
CA ASP A 165 -4.17 5.72 -18.90
C ASP A 165 -4.39 6.91 -19.87
N GLY A 166 -5.14 6.70 -20.95
CA GLY A 166 -5.44 7.76 -21.94
C GLY A 166 -6.41 8.85 -21.47
N ALA A 167 -7.05 8.70 -20.32
CA ALA A 167 -7.93 9.71 -19.72
C ALA A 167 -7.22 10.54 -18.63
N ILE A 168 -5.97 10.21 -18.32
CA ILE A 168 -5.14 10.94 -17.37
C ILE A 168 -4.25 11.90 -18.18
N GLU A 169 -4.36 13.19 -17.92
CA GLU A 169 -3.43 14.16 -18.52
C GLU A 169 -2.02 13.92 -17.96
N PRO A 170 -1.01 13.78 -18.84
CA PRO A 170 0.35 13.51 -18.39
C PRO A 170 0.91 14.71 -17.64
N GLU A 171 1.33 14.50 -16.39
CA GLU A 171 2.07 15.50 -15.64
C GLU A 171 3.45 15.75 -16.29
N PRO A 172 3.95 17.01 -16.27
CA PRO A 172 5.32 17.31 -16.70
C PRO A 172 6.33 16.43 -15.95
N CYS A 173 7.36 15.93 -16.65
CA CYS A 173 8.37 15.07 -16.05
C CYS A 173 9.06 15.67 -14.81
N SER A 174 9.12 17.01 -14.73
CA SER A 174 9.67 17.77 -13.60
C SER A 174 8.72 17.87 -12.38
N MET A 175 7.48 17.39 -12.48
CA MET A 175 6.44 17.52 -11.46
C MET A 175 5.83 16.18 -11.04
N LYS A 176 6.47 15.04 -11.36
CA LYS A 176 5.88 13.72 -11.14
C LYS A 176 5.88 13.26 -9.69
N HIS A 177 6.96 13.51 -8.94
CA HIS A 177 7.17 12.88 -7.64
C HIS A 177 7.86 13.80 -6.65
N THR A 178 7.43 13.74 -5.40
CA THR A 178 8.17 14.30 -4.26
C THR A 178 8.41 13.22 -3.21
N VAL A 179 9.56 13.29 -2.52
CA VAL A 179 9.91 12.30 -1.50
C VAL A 179 8.87 12.22 -0.38
N PHE A 180 8.31 13.34 0.02
CA PHE A 180 7.30 13.36 1.09
C PHE A 180 5.98 12.71 0.66
N THR A 181 5.58 12.82 -0.63
CA THR A 181 4.40 12.13 -1.14
C THR A 181 4.64 10.62 -1.21
N THR A 182 5.80 10.19 -1.74
CA THR A 182 6.14 8.76 -1.82
C THR A 182 6.22 8.09 -0.45
N GLN A 183 6.85 8.75 0.52
CA GLN A 183 6.95 8.23 1.89
C GLN A 183 5.59 8.20 2.59
N HIS A 184 4.77 9.23 2.40
CA HIS A 184 3.46 9.31 3.04
C HIS A 184 2.53 8.19 2.57
N ILE A 185 2.39 8.01 1.24
CA ILE A 185 1.54 6.96 0.70
C ILE A 185 2.06 5.55 1.05
N ALA A 186 3.37 5.34 1.04
CA ALA A 186 3.96 4.08 1.48
C ALA A 186 3.64 3.79 2.95
N SER A 187 3.75 4.79 3.83
CA SER A 187 3.41 4.67 5.25
C SER A 187 1.92 4.35 5.46
N LEU A 188 1.02 5.01 4.73
CA LEU A 188 -0.42 4.71 4.76
C LEU A 188 -0.69 3.27 4.31
N GLY A 189 -0.06 2.83 3.22
CA GLY A 189 -0.19 1.45 2.72
C GLY A 189 0.25 0.41 3.76
N ILE A 190 1.35 0.64 4.45
CA ILE A 190 1.84 -0.26 5.51
C ILE A 190 0.91 -0.25 6.73
N ALA A 191 0.40 0.91 7.13
CA ALA A 191 -0.58 1.00 8.22
C ALA A 191 -1.87 0.24 7.85
N GLN A 192 -2.30 0.31 6.59
CA GLN A 192 -3.45 -0.43 6.07
C GLN A 192 -3.23 -1.94 6.12
N VAL A 193 -2.05 -2.42 5.67
CA VAL A 193 -1.65 -3.84 5.81
C VAL A 193 -1.73 -4.27 7.27
N TYR A 194 -1.15 -3.47 8.18
CA TYR A 194 -1.19 -3.74 9.61
C TYR A 194 -2.63 -3.88 10.12
N ASN A 195 -3.52 -2.96 9.76
CA ASN A 195 -4.92 -3.00 10.16
C ASN A 195 -5.62 -4.28 9.67
N ILE A 196 -5.42 -4.65 8.41
CA ILE A 196 -6.05 -5.84 7.82
C ILE A 196 -5.55 -7.12 8.49
N ILE A 197 -4.23 -7.30 8.63
CA ILE A 197 -3.67 -8.51 9.26
C ILE A 197 -3.96 -8.60 10.76
N GLY A 198 -4.15 -7.45 11.41
CA GLY A 198 -4.53 -7.33 12.81
C GLY A 198 -6.04 -7.44 13.04
N ASN A 199 -6.84 -7.66 11.99
CA ASN A 199 -8.30 -7.67 12.05
C ASN A 199 -8.88 -6.38 12.68
N LEU A 200 -8.25 -5.24 12.39
CA LEU A 200 -8.67 -3.91 12.82
C LEU A 200 -9.50 -3.24 11.72
N ALA A 201 -10.22 -2.18 12.07
CA ALA A 201 -10.94 -1.38 11.10
C ALA A 201 -10.00 -0.65 10.14
N TYR A 202 -10.40 -0.55 8.86
CA TYR A 202 -9.64 0.12 7.81
C TYR A 202 -10.57 0.82 6.81
N TYR A 203 -10.01 1.77 6.03
CA TYR A 203 -10.76 2.42 4.96
C TYR A 203 -10.53 1.73 3.61
N ASP A 204 -11.58 1.60 2.81
CA ASP A 204 -11.50 1.06 1.45
C ASP A 204 -10.85 2.03 0.46
N TYR A 205 -10.92 3.32 0.74
CA TYR A 205 -10.34 4.38 -0.06
C TYR A 205 -9.78 5.50 0.84
N ILE A 206 -8.61 6.00 0.51
CA ILE A 206 -8.02 7.20 1.10
C ILE A 206 -7.48 8.06 -0.03
N TRP A 207 -7.85 9.34 -0.04
CA TRP A 207 -7.22 10.36 -0.83
C TRP A 207 -6.56 11.39 0.08
N ALA A 208 -5.39 11.88 -0.31
CA ALA A 208 -4.72 12.96 0.40
C ALA A 208 -4.02 13.92 -0.56
N SER A 209 -3.98 15.21 -0.20
CA SER A 209 -3.10 16.22 -0.77
C SER A 209 -2.20 16.75 0.34
N LEU A 210 -0.95 17.04 0.03
CA LEU A 210 0.02 17.56 0.99
C LEU A 210 0.29 19.06 0.83
N THR A 211 -0.33 19.68 -0.20
CA THR A 211 -0.17 21.14 -0.49
C THR A 211 -1.48 21.81 -0.91
N PRO A 212 -2.35 22.27 0.02
CA PRO A 212 -2.28 22.14 1.47
C PRO A 212 -2.60 20.71 1.95
N ILE A 213 -2.29 20.42 3.21
CA ILE A 213 -2.59 19.10 3.79
C ILE A 213 -4.11 18.94 3.92
N GLN A 214 -4.63 17.94 3.21
CA GLN A 214 -6.04 17.57 3.20
C GLN A 214 -6.15 16.04 3.07
N HIS A 215 -7.17 15.45 3.69
CA HIS A 215 -7.47 14.03 3.59
C HIS A 215 -8.97 13.82 3.35
N SER A 216 -9.29 12.81 2.57
CA SER A 216 -10.64 12.30 2.37
C SER A 216 -10.63 10.79 2.50
N PHE A 217 -11.65 10.25 3.13
CA PHE A 217 -11.77 8.82 3.42
C PHE A 217 -13.04 8.27 2.77
N GLY A 218 -12.93 7.06 2.23
CA GLY A 218 -14.05 6.28 1.76
C GLY A 218 -14.78 5.58 2.92
N LYS A 219 -15.29 4.39 2.66
CA LYS A 219 -16.04 3.62 3.64
C LYS A 219 -15.10 2.98 4.68
N LEU A 220 -15.46 3.10 5.96
CA LEU A 220 -14.81 2.38 7.05
C LEU A 220 -15.30 0.92 7.05
N ILE A 221 -14.40 -0.01 6.87
CA ILE A 221 -14.67 -1.45 6.94
C ILE A 221 -14.29 -1.94 8.33
N VAL A 222 -15.26 -2.48 9.04
CA VAL A 222 -15.06 -3.08 10.36
C VAL A 222 -15.15 -4.60 10.22
N PRO A 223 -14.04 -5.33 10.42
CA PRO A 223 -14.04 -6.78 10.31
C PRO A 223 -15.01 -7.42 11.32
N LYS A 224 -15.68 -8.50 10.90
CA LYS A 224 -16.53 -9.28 11.79
C LYS A 224 -15.66 -10.05 12.78
N ILE A 225 -15.93 -9.92 14.07
CA ILE A 225 -15.30 -10.77 15.10
C ILE A 225 -15.93 -12.16 14.98
N GLU A 226 -15.13 -13.18 14.61
CA GLU A 226 -15.58 -14.57 14.64
C GLU A 226 -15.85 -14.95 16.11
N GLY A 227 -17.11 -15.07 16.52
CA GLY A 227 -17.50 -15.46 17.86
C GLY A 227 -18.79 -14.81 18.38
N ASP A 228 -19.27 -13.73 17.81
CA ASP A 228 -20.51 -13.08 18.22
C ASP A 228 -21.73 -13.69 17.51
N VAL A 229 -22.08 -14.94 17.88
CA VAL A 229 -23.36 -15.58 17.45
C VAL A 229 -24.56 -15.04 18.23
N ASN A 230 -24.36 -14.10 19.18
CA ASN A 230 -25.43 -13.60 20.06
C ASN A 230 -25.48 -12.07 20.22
N ALA A 231 -25.25 -11.28 19.16
CA ALA A 231 -25.53 -9.85 19.20
C ALA A 231 -26.73 -9.47 18.34
N THR A 232 -27.84 -10.20 18.47
CA THR A 232 -29.16 -9.62 18.19
C THR A 232 -29.60 -8.85 19.41
N SER A 233 -29.76 -7.54 19.23
CA SER A 233 -30.28 -6.54 20.18
C SER A 233 -29.32 -5.97 21.21
N LYS A 234 -28.68 -4.84 20.82
CA LYS A 234 -28.76 -3.57 21.56
C LYS A 234 -28.02 -2.47 20.79
N ASN A 235 -28.73 -1.86 19.85
CA ASN A 235 -28.49 -0.49 19.41
C ASN A 235 -28.57 0.44 20.61
N ASN A 236 -27.46 0.87 21.17
CA ASN A 236 -27.40 2.00 22.13
C ASN A 236 -25.96 2.54 22.28
N ARG A 237 -25.21 2.68 21.19
CA ARG A 237 -23.95 3.47 21.16
C ARG A 237 -23.86 4.44 19.99
N GLU A 238 -24.98 4.76 19.34
CA GLU A 238 -25.02 5.80 18.29
C GLU A 238 -25.15 7.23 18.82
N LYS A 239 -25.11 7.44 20.13
CA LYS A 239 -25.40 8.81 20.72
C LYS A 239 -24.14 9.61 21.06
N ASP A 240 -22.92 9.09 20.99
CA ASP A 240 -21.75 9.84 21.43
C ASP A 240 -20.85 10.36 20.29
N ILE A 241 -21.21 10.15 19.02
CA ILE A 241 -20.45 10.68 17.86
C ILE A 241 -21.11 11.93 17.26
N ASP A 242 -22.39 12.20 17.55
CA ASP A 242 -23.10 13.37 17.03
C ASP A 242 -22.63 14.72 17.61
N GLY A 243 -21.67 14.72 18.51
CA GLY A 243 -21.13 15.94 19.15
C GLY A 243 -19.98 16.61 18.33
N LEU A 244 -19.47 16.01 17.27
CA LEU A 244 -18.35 16.56 16.49
C LEU A 244 -18.69 16.98 15.05
N GLU A 245 -19.94 16.81 14.60
CA GLU A 245 -20.39 17.21 13.26
C GLU A 245 -20.89 18.66 13.12
N GLY A 246 -20.72 19.48 14.12
CA GLY A 246 -21.16 20.87 14.11
C GLY A 246 -20.09 21.86 13.64
N ASN A 247 -19.56 21.80 12.43
CA ASN A 247 -19.01 22.93 11.67
C ASN A 247 -18.17 22.50 10.44
N ALA A 248 -18.64 21.55 9.64
CA ALA A 248 -18.11 21.40 8.30
C ALA A 248 -18.98 22.22 7.34
N LEU A 249 -18.51 23.41 7.01
CA LEU A 249 -19.01 24.27 5.96
C LEU A 249 -19.26 23.44 4.69
N ARG A 250 -20.52 23.36 4.27
CA ARG A 250 -20.91 22.98 2.92
C ARG A 250 -20.34 24.01 1.96
N SER A 251 -19.09 23.85 1.55
CA SER A 251 -18.59 24.47 0.32
C SER A 251 -18.85 23.49 -0.81
N ASN A 252 -19.69 23.92 -1.76
CA ASN A 252 -19.80 23.33 -3.08
C ASN A 252 -18.41 23.34 -3.73
N VAL A 253 -17.65 22.30 -3.55
CA VAL A 253 -16.45 22.05 -4.33
C VAL A 253 -16.94 21.35 -5.60
N SER A 254 -17.18 22.16 -6.64
CA SER A 254 -17.10 21.67 -8.00
C SER A 254 -15.75 20.97 -8.12
N VAL A 255 -15.78 19.69 -8.43
CA VAL A 255 -14.59 18.89 -8.69
C VAL A 255 -13.92 19.47 -9.93
N HIS A 256 -13.06 20.46 -9.76
CA HIS A 256 -11.97 20.69 -10.68
C HIS A 256 -10.95 19.59 -10.37
N ARG A 257 -11.14 18.45 -11.03
CA ARG A 257 -10.07 17.49 -11.27
C ARG A 257 -9.08 18.18 -12.20
N SER A 258 -8.18 18.97 -11.62
CA SER A 258 -6.95 19.32 -12.32
C SER A 258 -6.15 18.03 -12.40
N ALA A 259 -5.92 17.64 -13.63
CA ALA A 259 -5.09 16.55 -14.09
C ALA A 259 -3.69 16.59 -13.48
#